data_9dfb457c584ed116c979bc7bc73e09c9
#
_entry.id   9dfb457c584ed116c979bc7bc73e09c9
#
_cell.length_a   1.000
_cell.length_b   1.000
_cell.length_c   1.000
_cell.angle_alpha   90.00
_cell.angle_beta   90.00
_cell.angle_gamma   90.00
#
_symmetry.space_group_name_H-M   'P 1'
#
loop_
_entity.id
_entity.type
_entity.pdbx_description
1 polymer ?
#
loop_
_entity_poly.entity_id
_entity_poly.type
_entity_poly.pdbx_seq_one_letter_code
_entity_poly.pdbx_strand_id
1 'polypeptide(L)'
;DASNGQSAQKNGWRKGSDFFPLNAGQQVILAEETGTSGVIHRIWVTINDRSPQMLRGLRLDFYWDGADKPAVSAPLGDFFGLGLGRMATFQSALFTSPEGRSFNCYAPMPFKTGMKMVVTNEGQIELDAFYYDVDYTIGDTWGDDMLYFHAHYRRENPTTLQRDFEILPTVHGAGRYLGANLGVIANRRLYYRSWWGEGEVKVYLDGDTDYPTLSGTGTEDYIGTGWGQGQYAHLYQGCHIADHQQMQYSYLPADPRTFPGNIYHRPSLQTWPGGKGWDSRPKERKKR
;
A
#
# COMPACT_ATOMS: atom_id res chain seq x y z
N ASP A 1 4.63 -23.27 15.16
CA ASP A 1 5.82 -22.50 14.94
C ASP A 1 6.69 -23.18 13.89
N ALA A 2 6.74 -22.62 12.69
CA ALA A 2 7.50 -23.18 11.57
C ALA A 2 8.83 -22.45 11.33
N SER A 3 9.13 -21.43 12.14
CA SER A 3 10.19 -20.46 11.88
C SER A 3 11.62 -21.00 11.96
N ASN A 4 11.86 -22.13 12.62
CA ASN A 4 13.20 -22.66 12.81
C ASN A 4 13.38 -24.14 12.41
N GLY A 5 12.46 -24.67 11.64
CA GLY A 5 12.48 -26.06 11.17
C GLY A 5 12.17 -27.12 12.25
N GLN A 6 12.09 -26.75 13.51
CA GLN A 6 11.82 -27.71 14.59
C GLN A 6 10.41 -28.29 14.53
N SER A 7 9.43 -27.49 14.09
CA SER A 7 8.06 -27.95 13.89
C SER A 7 8.00 -29.03 12.79
N ALA A 8 8.67 -28.81 11.67
CA ALA A 8 8.75 -29.78 10.58
C ALA A 8 9.45 -31.06 11.02
N GLN A 9 10.53 -30.97 11.80
CA GLN A 9 11.24 -32.14 12.33
C GLN A 9 10.37 -32.98 13.27
N LYS A 10 9.63 -32.35 14.19
CA LYS A 10 8.68 -33.05 15.09
C LYS A 10 7.55 -33.75 14.34
N ASN A 11 7.15 -33.21 13.21
CA ASN A 11 6.02 -33.73 12.41
C ASN A 11 6.48 -34.56 11.18
N GLY A 12 7.65 -35.16 11.23
CA GLY A 12 8.19 -35.97 10.14
C GLY A 12 8.40 -35.18 8.85
N TRP A 13 8.97 -33.98 8.97
CA TRP A 13 9.26 -33.03 7.90
C TRP A 13 8.01 -32.38 7.25
N ARG A 14 6.89 -32.41 7.94
CA ARG A 14 5.66 -31.73 7.52
C ARG A 14 5.41 -30.48 8.35
N LYS A 15 4.74 -29.50 7.76
CA LYS A 15 4.24 -28.31 8.48
C LYS A 15 3.28 -28.78 9.60
N GLY A 16 3.44 -28.25 10.80
CA GLY A 16 2.63 -28.65 11.96
C GLY A 16 1.18 -28.18 11.89
N SER A 17 0.97 -26.98 11.36
CA SER A 17 -0.36 -26.42 11.02
C SER A 17 -0.26 -25.66 9.73
N ASP A 18 -1.22 -25.78 8.87
CA ASP A 18 -1.29 -25.07 7.60
C ASP A 18 -1.98 -23.70 7.73
N PHE A 19 -2.86 -23.52 8.70
CA PHE A 19 -3.58 -22.27 8.98
C PHE A 19 -3.95 -22.14 10.47
N PHE A 20 -4.48 -20.99 10.84
CA PHE A 20 -5.13 -20.76 12.13
C PHE A 20 -6.39 -19.92 11.95
N PRO A 21 -7.43 -20.10 12.81
CA PRO A 21 -8.55 -19.18 12.88
C PRO A 21 -8.15 -17.91 13.63
N LEU A 22 -8.82 -16.80 13.35
CA LEU A 22 -8.57 -15.52 14.01
C LEU A 22 -9.90 -14.93 14.47
N ASN A 23 -10.19 -15.08 15.75
CA ASN A 23 -11.43 -14.58 16.36
C ASN A 23 -11.49 -13.05 16.35
N ALA A 24 -12.70 -12.50 16.45
CA ALA A 24 -12.91 -11.07 16.65
C ALA A 24 -12.14 -10.56 17.87
N GLY A 25 -11.37 -9.48 17.70
CA GLY A 25 -10.49 -8.91 18.73
C GLY A 25 -9.18 -9.67 18.99
N GLN A 26 -8.98 -10.82 18.36
CA GLN A 26 -7.76 -11.62 18.57
C GLN A 26 -6.57 -11.01 17.84
N GLN A 27 -5.41 -11.14 18.49
CA GLN A 27 -4.10 -10.79 17.93
C GLN A 27 -3.21 -12.03 17.88
N VAL A 28 -2.47 -12.20 16.79
CA VAL A 28 -1.51 -13.29 16.58
C VAL A 28 -0.19 -12.73 16.05
N ILE A 29 0.92 -13.16 16.66
CA ILE A 29 2.26 -12.88 16.16
C ILE A 29 2.55 -13.84 15.00
N LEU A 30 2.82 -13.29 13.82
CA LEU A 30 3.15 -14.05 12.61
C LEU A 30 4.64 -14.44 12.57
N ALA A 31 5.50 -13.51 12.96
CA ALA A 31 6.95 -13.71 13.05
C ALA A 31 7.53 -12.77 14.10
N GLU A 32 8.55 -13.24 14.83
CA GLU A 32 9.27 -12.44 15.82
C GLU A 32 10.71 -12.94 15.94
N GLU A 33 11.65 -12.00 15.87
CA GLU A 33 13.07 -12.23 16.15
C GLU A 33 13.58 -11.16 17.11
N THR A 34 14.47 -11.56 18.02
CA THR A 34 15.09 -10.66 19.00
C THR A 34 16.57 -10.93 19.14
N GLY A 35 17.38 -9.88 19.32
CA GLY A 35 18.82 -9.98 19.51
C GLY A 35 19.59 -10.35 18.24
N THR A 36 18.98 -10.26 17.07
CA THR A 36 19.60 -10.54 15.78
C THR A 36 19.18 -9.54 14.72
N SER A 37 20.01 -9.33 13.73
CA SER A 37 19.72 -8.59 12.52
C SER A 37 19.15 -9.50 11.43
N GLY A 38 18.56 -8.92 10.39
CA GLY A 38 18.08 -9.70 9.27
C GLY A 38 17.31 -8.89 8.24
N VAL A 39 16.73 -9.59 7.27
CA VAL A 39 15.85 -9.01 6.22
C VAL A 39 14.64 -9.91 6.03
N ILE A 40 13.44 -9.32 6.03
CA ILE A 40 12.27 -9.98 5.47
C ILE A 40 12.34 -9.78 3.96
N HIS A 41 12.29 -10.88 3.20
CA HIS A 41 12.37 -10.89 1.73
C HIS A 41 11.03 -11.04 1.06
N ARG A 42 10.12 -11.79 1.72
CA ARG A 42 8.79 -12.06 1.17
C ARG A 42 7.79 -12.27 2.29
N ILE A 43 6.59 -11.74 2.08
CA ILE A 43 5.40 -12.05 2.87
C ILE A 43 4.35 -12.57 1.90
N TRP A 44 3.85 -13.79 2.15
CA TRP A 44 2.72 -14.36 1.45
C TRP A 44 1.58 -14.60 2.43
N VAL A 45 0.36 -14.24 2.02
CA VAL A 45 -0.85 -14.47 2.80
C VAL A 45 -1.97 -14.94 1.87
N THR A 46 -2.85 -15.79 2.36
CA THR A 46 -4.19 -15.98 1.83
C THR A 46 -5.18 -16.26 2.96
N ILE A 47 -6.44 -15.90 2.74
CA ILE A 47 -7.52 -16.04 3.72
C ILE A 47 -8.74 -16.65 3.04
N ASN A 48 -9.56 -17.38 3.79
CA ASN A 48 -10.77 -18.00 3.24
C ASN A 48 -11.89 -16.99 2.96
N ASP A 49 -12.04 -15.93 3.77
CA ASP A 49 -12.99 -14.84 3.54
C ASP A 49 -12.26 -13.56 3.07
N ARG A 50 -12.52 -13.13 1.86
CA ARG A 50 -11.99 -11.93 1.22
C ARG A 50 -13.06 -10.86 1.02
N SER A 51 -14.07 -10.85 1.87
CA SER A 51 -15.08 -9.79 1.91
C SER A 51 -14.45 -8.42 2.21
N PRO A 52 -15.09 -7.31 1.83
CA PRO A 52 -14.63 -5.97 2.19
C PRO A 52 -14.44 -5.78 3.71
N GLN A 53 -15.29 -6.41 4.51
CA GLN A 53 -15.23 -6.39 5.97
C GLN A 53 -13.95 -7.04 6.47
N MET A 54 -13.60 -8.21 5.95
CA MET A 54 -12.41 -8.94 6.36
C MET A 54 -11.13 -8.28 5.85
N LEU A 55 -11.10 -7.84 4.58
CA LEU A 55 -9.94 -7.14 4.00
C LEU A 55 -9.59 -5.85 4.75
N ARG A 56 -10.58 -5.20 5.37
CA ARG A 56 -10.43 -3.96 6.14
C ARG A 56 -10.42 -4.17 7.65
N GLY A 57 -10.98 -5.26 8.14
CA GLY A 57 -11.04 -5.60 9.55
C GLY A 57 -9.78 -6.27 10.10
N LEU A 58 -8.95 -6.84 9.23
CA LEU A 58 -7.66 -7.38 9.61
C LEU A 58 -6.59 -6.30 9.53
N ARG A 59 -5.92 -6.00 10.65
CA ARG A 59 -4.80 -5.05 10.69
C ARG A 59 -3.48 -5.77 10.78
N LEU A 60 -2.49 -5.34 9.99
CA LEU A 60 -1.09 -5.75 10.08
C LEU A 60 -0.28 -4.66 10.79
N ASP A 61 0.50 -5.05 11.80
CA ASP A 61 1.43 -4.18 12.50
C ASP A 61 2.84 -4.79 12.44
N PHE A 62 3.83 -4.01 11.98
CA PHE A 62 5.23 -4.43 11.93
C PHE A 62 6.08 -3.49 12.79
N TYR A 63 6.96 -4.08 13.59
CA TYR A 63 7.83 -3.38 14.52
C TYR A 63 9.28 -3.75 14.23
N TRP A 64 10.17 -2.76 14.26
CA TRP A 64 11.60 -2.94 14.10
C TRP A 64 12.34 -2.61 15.39
N ASP A 65 13.34 -3.44 15.73
CA ASP A 65 14.34 -3.20 16.78
C ASP A 65 13.75 -2.84 18.14
N GLY A 66 12.64 -3.47 18.52
CA GLY A 66 11.99 -3.26 19.82
C GLY A 66 11.25 -1.94 19.97
N ALA A 67 10.95 -1.25 18.86
CA ALA A 67 10.16 -0.01 18.91
C ALA A 67 8.77 -0.22 19.52
N ASP A 68 8.30 0.73 20.33
CA ASP A 68 6.97 0.69 20.96
C ASP A 68 5.83 0.94 19.96
N LYS A 69 6.14 1.63 18.85
CA LYS A 69 5.17 1.96 17.81
C LYS A 69 5.46 1.18 16.54
N PRO A 70 4.43 0.70 15.86
CA PRO A 70 4.63 0.01 14.59
C PRO A 70 5.12 0.98 13.50
N ALA A 71 6.07 0.52 12.70
CA ALA A 71 6.52 1.19 11.48
C ALA A 71 5.53 0.98 10.32
N VAL A 72 4.76 -0.09 10.40
CA VAL A 72 3.64 -0.41 9.51
C VAL A 72 2.42 -0.65 10.37
N SER A 73 1.32 0.03 10.08
CA SER A 73 0.01 -0.27 10.66
C SER A 73 -1.06 0.02 9.60
N ALA A 74 -1.60 -1.03 9.01
CA ALA A 74 -2.53 -0.90 7.89
C ALA A 74 -3.50 -2.10 7.82
N PRO A 75 -4.72 -1.89 7.27
CA PRO A 75 -5.59 -3.00 6.93
C PRO A 75 -4.91 -3.96 5.94
N LEU A 76 -5.19 -5.26 6.06
CA LEU A 76 -4.57 -6.29 5.22
C LEU A 76 -4.69 -5.99 3.73
N GLY A 77 -5.91 -5.72 3.27
CA GLY A 77 -6.13 -5.43 1.84
C GLY A 77 -5.37 -4.19 1.38
N ASP A 78 -5.39 -3.13 2.18
CA ASP A 78 -4.73 -1.86 1.86
C ASP A 78 -3.20 -2.00 1.83
N PHE A 79 -2.61 -2.74 2.77
CA PHE A 79 -1.16 -3.02 2.78
C PHE A 79 -0.71 -3.71 1.49
N PHE A 80 -1.47 -4.68 1.01
CA PHE A 80 -1.16 -5.42 -0.22
C PHE A 80 -1.69 -4.76 -1.50
N GLY A 81 -2.09 -3.48 -1.47
CA GLY A 81 -2.51 -2.73 -2.64
C GLY A 81 -3.96 -2.96 -3.07
N LEU A 82 -4.81 -3.50 -2.20
CA LEU A 82 -6.23 -3.79 -2.47
C LEU A 82 -7.16 -2.89 -1.64
N GLY A 83 -6.86 -1.61 -1.63
CA GLY A 83 -7.46 -0.59 -0.76
C GLY A 83 -8.93 -0.28 -0.97
N LEU A 84 -9.60 -0.85 -1.99
CA LEU A 84 -11.05 -0.71 -2.17
C LEU A 84 -11.87 -1.81 -1.48
N GLY A 85 -11.21 -2.68 -0.69
CA GLY A 85 -11.86 -3.85 -0.09
C GLY A 85 -12.35 -4.86 -1.13
N ARG A 86 -11.67 -4.94 -2.26
CA ARG A 86 -11.96 -5.86 -3.38
C ARG A 86 -10.68 -6.53 -3.83
N MET A 87 -10.78 -7.81 -4.10
CA MET A 87 -9.69 -8.54 -4.74
C MET A 87 -9.58 -8.17 -6.21
N ALA A 88 -8.35 -8.13 -6.70
CA ALA A 88 -8.02 -7.93 -8.10
C ALA A 88 -6.73 -8.69 -8.44
N THR A 89 -6.61 -9.10 -9.70
CA THR A 89 -5.37 -9.64 -10.24
C THR A 89 -4.47 -8.49 -10.66
N PHE A 90 -3.25 -8.47 -10.13
CA PHE A 90 -2.22 -7.51 -10.53
C PHE A 90 -0.83 -8.01 -10.18
N GLN A 91 0.17 -7.38 -10.78
CA GLN A 91 1.57 -7.55 -10.41
C GLN A 91 2.30 -6.22 -10.50
N SER A 92 3.27 -6.02 -9.59
CA SER A 92 4.23 -4.94 -9.62
C SER A 92 5.58 -5.42 -9.10
N ALA A 93 6.57 -4.53 -9.02
CA ALA A 93 7.89 -4.87 -8.51
C ALA A 93 7.87 -5.29 -7.02
N LEU A 94 6.95 -4.74 -6.23
CA LEU A 94 6.93 -4.95 -4.78
C LEU A 94 5.72 -5.76 -4.29
N PHE A 95 4.57 -5.69 -5.00
CA PHE A 95 3.34 -6.34 -4.56
C PHE A 95 2.67 -7.08 -5.71
N THR A 96 2.11 -8.25 -5.42
CA THR A 96 1.34 -8.99 -6.42
C THR A 96 0.17 -9.77 -5.82
N SER A 97 -0.89 -9.90 -6.61
CA SER A 97 -1.99 -10.84 -6.41
C SER A 97 -2.28 -11.50 -7.77
N PRO A 98 -1.49 -12.50 -8.16
CA PRO A 98 -1.45 -12.98 -9.55
C PRO A 98 -2.75 -13.66 -10.00
N GLU A 99 -3.50 -14.25 -9.08
CA GLU A 99 -4.77 -14.95 -9.35
C GLU A 99 -5.97 -14.28 -8.66
N GLY A 100 -5.76 -13.12 -7.99
CA GLY A 100 -6.81 -12.39 -7.29
C GLY A 100 -7.31 -13.04 -6.00
N ARG A 101 -6.52 -13.91 -5.36
CA ARG A 101 -6.88 -14.60 -4.11
C ARG A 101 -5.78 -14.59 -3.07
N SER A 102 -4.54 -14.40 -3.48
CA SER A 102 -3.38 -14.31 -2.61
C SER A 102 -2.84 -12.89 -2.52
N PHE A 103 -2.03 -12.67 -1.51
CA PHE A 103 -1.36 -11.40 -1.21
C PHE A 103 0.12 -11.67 -1.13
N ASN A 104 0.93 -10.96 -1.90
CA ASN A 104 2.37 -11.09 -1.86
C ASN A 104 3.02 -9.70 -1.72
N CYS A 105 4.04 -9.61 -0.86
CA CYS A 105 4.92 -8.47 -0.75
C CYS A 105 6.37 -8.94 -0.88
N TYR A 106 7.12 -8.31 -1.77
CA TYR A 106 8.55 -8.55 -2.02
C TYR A 106 9.41 -7.34 -1.64
N ALA A 107 8.81 -6.33 -0.97
CA ALA A 107 9.58 -5.22 -0.44
C ALA A 107 10.56 -5.73 0.61
N PRO A 108 11.88 -5.54 0.46
CA PRO A 108 12.84 -5.94 1.47
C PRO A 108 12.65 -5.07 2.72
N MET A 109 12.62 -5.72 3.89
CA MET A 109 12.42 -5.06 5.18
C MET A 109 13.54 -5.45 6.13
N PRO A 110 14.66 -4.70 6.13
CA PRO A 110 15.78 -4.97 7.02
C PRO A 110 15.50 -4.53 8.46
N PHE A 111 16.14 -5.23 9.41
CA PHE A 111 16.13 -4.90 10.83
C PHE A 111 17.53 -5.15 11.45
N LYS A 112 17.89 -4.40 12.50
CA LYS A 112 19.24 -4.47 13.12
C LYS A 112 19.31 -5.36 14.35
N THR A 113 18.28 -5.36 15.18
CA THR A 113 18.30 -6.07 16.46
C THR A 113 17.05 -6.92 16.70
N GLY A 114 16.05 -6.82 15.84
CA GLY A 114 14.86 -7.64 15.93
C GLY A 114 13.70 -7.13 15.09
N MET A 115 12.73 -7.99 14.89
CA MET A 115 11.48 -7.67 14.18
C MET A 115 10.30 -8.36 14.85
N LYS A 116 9.12 -7.77 14.72
CA LYS A 116 7.86 -8.41 15.10
C LYS A 116 6.77 -8.05 14.10
N MET A 117 6.09 -9.06 13.59
CA MET A 117 4.94 -8.95 12.71
C MET A 117 3.70 -9.50 13.40
N VAL A 118 2.63 -8.74 13.37
CA VAL A 118 1.39 -9.07 14.08
C VAL A 118 0.20 -8.88 13.14
N VAL A 119 -0.78 -9.78 13.25
CA VAL A 119 -2.11 -9.58 12.68
C VAL A 119 -3.13 -9.46 13.80
N THR A 120 -4.04 -8.49 13.68
CA THR A 120 -5.16 -8.29 14.60
C THR A 120 -6.47 -8.29 13.83
N ASN A 121 -7.45 -9.06 14.29
CA ASN A 121 -8.81 -8.98 13.78
C ASN A 121 -9.57 -7.89 14.56
N GLU A 122 -9.68 -6.69 14.01
CA GLU A 122 -10.44 -5.57 14.58
C GLU A 122 -11.94 -5.63 14.22
N GLY A 123 -12.31 -6.60 13.39
CA GLY A 123 -13.71 -6.81 12.97
C GLY A 123 -14.55 -7.49 14.04
N GLN A 124 -15.83 -7.69 13.71
CA GLN A 124 -16.80 -8.37 14.56
C GLN A 124 -17.03 -9.83 14.15
N ILE A 125 -16.42 -10.27 13.07
CA ILE A 125 -16.59 -11.59 12.46
C ILE A 125 -15.28 -12.36 12.60
N GLU A 126 -15.38 -13.63 12.99
CA GLU A 126 -14.25 -14.55 13.00
C GLU A 126 -13.78 -14.85 11.57
N LEU A 127 -12.48 -14.98 11.39
CA LEU A 127 -11.86 -15.53 10.20
C LEU A 127 -11.52 -17.00 10.46
N ASP A 128 -12.09 -17.93 9.70
CA ASP A 128 -11.88 -19.36 9.92
C ASP A 128 -10.46 -19.82 9.56
N ALA A 129 -9.85 -19.23 8.54
CA ALA A 129 -8.54 -19.68 8.08
C ALA A 129 -7.67 -18.53 7.55
N PHE A 130 -6.55 -18.32 8.25
CA PHE A 130 -5.45 -17.43 7.87
C PHE A 130 -4.22 -18.28 7.54
N TYR A 131 -3.78 -18.24 6.28
CA TYR A 131 -2.58 -18.92 5.78
C TYR A 131 -1.50 -17.88 5.52
N TYR A 132 -0.25 -18.18 5.88
CA TYR A 132 0.85 -17.27 5.63
C TYR A 132 2.22 -17.95 5.57
N ASP A 133 3.14 -17.30 4.89
CA ASP A 133 4.57 -17.55 4.98
C ASP A 133 5.31 -16.21 5.05
N VAL A 134 6.37 -16.15 5.87
CA VAL A 134 7.30 -15.03 5.94
C VAL A 134 8.70 -15.58 5.71
N ASP A 135 9.30 -15.20 4.58
CA ASP A 135 10.65 -15.59 4.23
C ASP A 135 11.61 -14.49 4.67
N TYR A 136 12.56 -14.80 5.54
CA TYR A 136 13.55 -13.86 6.04
C TYR A 136 14.90 -14.52 6.33
N THR A 137 15.96 -13.73 6.34
CA THR A 137 17.30 -14.10 6.79
C THR A 137 17.58 -13.49 8.15
N ILE A 138 18.52 -14.10 8.89
CA ILE A 138 19.03 -13.60 10.17
C ILE A 138 20.55 -13.55 10.13
N GLY A 139 21.14 -12.67 10.96
CA GLY A 139 22.59 -12.50 11.06
C GLY A 139 23.20 -11.64 9.94
N ASP A 140 22.37 -10.89 9.21
CA ASP A 140 22.84 -9.98 8.17
C ASP A 140 23.64 -8.81 8.75
N THR A 141 24.66 -8.36 8.03
CA THR A 141 25.46 -7.20 8.42
C THR A 141 25.00 -5.97 7.65
N TRP A 142 24.72 -4.89 8.39
CA TRP A 142 24.21 -3.64 7.81
C TRP A 142 25.22 -2.50 7.98
N GLY A 143 25.32 -1.67 6.93
CA GLY A 143 25.98 -0.38 7.00
C GLY A 143 25.10 0.71 7.63
N ASP A 144 25.67 1.91 7.74
CA ASP A 144 24.96 3.08 8.29
C ASP A 144 23.88 3.62 7.33
N ASP A 145 23.90 3.21 6.09
CA ASP A 145 22.97 3.59 5.02
C ASP A 145 21.71 2.70 4.94
N MET A 146 21.57 1.71 5.84
CA MET A 146 20.37 0.88 5.90
C MET A 146 19.15 1.71 6.29
N LEU A 147 18.05 1.51 5.56
CA LEU A 147 16.76 2.15 5.79
C LEU A 147 15.71 1.12 6.22
N TYR A 148 14.90 1.47 7.21
CA TYR A 148 13.77 0.65 7.62
C TYR A 148 12.57 0.84 6.71
N PHE A 149 11.81 -0.22 6.51
CA PHE A 149 10.54 -0.14 5.79
C PHE A 149 9.46 0.46 6.68
N HIS A 150 8.74 1.45 6.14
CA HIS A 150 7.59 2.08 6.77
C HIS A 150 6.42 2.11 5.79
N ALA A 151 5.20 2.01 6.31
CA ALA A 151 3.99 2.23 5.54
C ALA A 151 3.02 3.13 6.30
N HIS A 152 2.45 4.10 5.60
CA HIS A 152 1.43 4.98 6.13
C HIS A 152 0.09 4.63 5.49
N TYR A 153 -0.93 4.45 6.32
CA TYR A 153 -2.31 4.23 5.90
C TYR A 153 -3.18 5.42 6.24
N ARG A 154 -3.98 5.85 5.28
CA ARG A 154 -4.99 6.89 5.48
C ARG A 154 -6.23 6.61 4.65
N ARG A 155 -7.38 6.94 5.21
CA ARG A 155 -8.67 6.90 4.55
C ARG A 155 -9.47 8.16 4.86
N GLU A 156 -10.07 8.75 3.84
CA GLU A 156 -11.01 9.87 3.97
C GLU A 156 -12.18 9.61 3.00
N ASN A 157 -13.41 9.57 3.51
CA ASN A 157 -14.60 9.33 2.70
C ASN A 157 -15.83 9.99 3.37
N PRO A 158 -16.41 11.04 2.77
CA PRO A 158 -15.89 11.74 1.60
C PRO A 158 -14.63 12.56 1.91
N THR A 159 -13.87 12.89 0.87
CA THR A 159 -12.78 13.86 0.98
C THR A 159 -13.32 15.26 1.26
N THR A 160 -12.54 16.08 1.96
CA THR A 160 -12.93 17.44 2.29
C THR A 160 -12.72 18.35 1.08
N LEU A 161 -13.79 19.03 0.65
CA LEU A 161 -13.73 19.95 -0.49
C LEU A 161 -12.74 21.09 -0.22
N GLN A 162 -11.96 21.45 -1.25
CA GLN A 162 -10.91 22.51 -1.19
C GLN A 162 -9.76 22.23 -0.21
N ARG A 163 -9.61 20.99 0.21
CA ARG A 163 -8.47 20.54 0.99
C ARG A 163 -7.79 19.37 0.30
N ASP A 164 -6.47 19.44 0.22
CA ASP A 164 -5.66 18.35 -0.33
C ASP A 164 -5.84 17.07 0.50
N PHE A 165 -5.99 15.95 -0.18
CA PHE A 165 -5.91 14.64 0.46
C PHE A 165 -4.43 14.30 0.68
N GLU A 166 -4.00 14.25 1.93
CA GLU A 166 -2.63 13.92 2.28
C GLU A 166 -2.38 12.43 2.11
N ILE A 167 -1.56 12.04 1.12
CA ILE A 167 -1.19 10.65 0.86
C ILE A 167 -0.14 10.18 1.88
N LEU A 168 0.86 11.01 2.13
CA LEU A 168 1.91 10.78 3.11
C LEU A 168 2.11 12.05 3.94
N PRO A 169 2.10 11.99 5.29
CA PRO A 169 2.40 13.15 6.12
C PRO A 169 3.87 13.55 5.99
N THR A 170 4.22 14.71 6.54
CA THR A 170 5.61 15.13 6.61
C THR A 170 6.44 14.11 7.39
N VAL A 171 7.48 13.60 6.76
CA VAL A 171 8.46 12.68 7.35
C VAL A 171 9.80 13.40 7.46
N HIS A 172 10.46 13.27 8.60
CA HIS A 172 11.78 13.85 8.86
C HIS A 172 12.84 12.74 8.88
N GLY A 173 13.91 12.93 8.14
CA GLY A 173 15.03 12.00 8.06
C GLY A 173 15.41 11.64 6.63
N ALA A 174 16.53 10.94 6.48
CA ALA A 174 16.92 10.37 5.20
C ALA A 174 16.02 9.16 4.85
N GLY A 175 15.58 9.08 3.60
CA GLY A 175 14.70 7.99 3.18
C GLY A 175 14.48 7.92 1.69
N ARG A 176 13.67 6.94 1.27
CA ARG A 176 13.21 6.75 -0.11
C ARG A 176 11.70 6.56 -0.11
N TYR A 177 11.02 7.32 -0.93
CA TYR A 177 9.61 7.08 -1.21
C TYR A 177 9.48 5.94 -2.22
N LEU A 178 8.92 4.83 -1.78
CA LEU A 178 8.75 3.65 -2.64
C LEU A 178 7.50 3.73 -3.51
N GLY A 179 6.54 4.58 -3.16
CA GLY A 179 5.33 4.77 -3.93
C GLY A 179 4.06 4.79 -3.09
N ALA A 180 2.91 4.74 -3.75
CA ALA A 180 1.60 4.73 -3.10
C ALA A 180 0.64 3.77 -3.79
N ASN A 181 -0.25 3.18 -2.99
CA ASN A 181 -1.46 2.51 -3.44
C ASN A 181 -2.66 3.40 -3.11
N LEU A 182 -3.44 3.77 -4.11
CA LEU A 182 -4.55 4.68 -3.96
C LEU A 182 -5.86 4.03 -4.42
N GLY A 183 -6.84 3.98 -3.54
CA GLY A 183 -8.20 3.55 -3.84
C GLY A 183 -9.11 4.77 -3.94
N VAL A 184 -9.77 4.96 -5.07
CA VAL A 184 -10.67 6.09 -5.31
C VAL A 184 -12.07 5.59 -5.59
N ILE A 185 -13.05 6.17 -4.88
CA ILE A 185 -14.49 5.98 -5.13
C ILE A 185 -15.06 7.33 -5.53
N ALA A 186 -15.26 7.53 -6.83
CA ALA A 186 -15.76 8.80 -7.35
C ALA A 186 -17.24 9.01 -7.00
N ASN A 187 -17.60 10.26 -6.64
CA ASN A 187 -18.98 10.64 -6.42
C ASN A 187 -19.71 10.78 -7.76
N ARG A 188 -20.60 9.83 -8.08
CA ARG A 188 -21.35 9.79 -9.34
C ARG A 188 -22.15 11.04 -9.65
N ARG A 189 -22.67 11.73 -8.65
CA ARG A 189 -23.47 12.94 -8.88
C ARG A 189 -22.61 14.11 -9.35
N LEU A 190 -21.38 14.21 -8.81
CA LEU A 190 -20.46 15.29 -9.15
C LEU A 190 -19.69 15.01 -10.44
N TYR A 191 -19.33 13.75 -10.68
CA TYR A 191 -18.47 13.33 -11.79
C TYR A 191 -19.21 12.54 -12.88
N TYR A 192 -20.54 12.67 -12.96
CA TYR A 192 -21.30 12.04 -14.03
C TYR A 192 -20.84 12.54 -15.41
N ARG A 193 -20.30 11.64 -16.22
CA ARG A 193 -19.69 11.92 -17.53
C ARG A 193 -18.44 12.80 -17.49
N SER A 194 -17.81 13.00 -16.33
CA SER A 194 -16.58 13.77 -16.19
C SER A 194 -15.49 12.92 -15.55
N TRP A 195 -14.26 13.20 -15.90
CA TRP A 195 -13.09 12.65 -15.27
C TRP A 195 -12.92 13.26 -13.86
N TRP A 196 -12.61 12.43 -12.86
CA TRP A 196 -12.43 12.88 -11.47
C TRP A 196 -10.98 13.23 -11.12
N GLY A 197 -10.02 12.86 -11.98
CA GLY A 197 -8.59 12.85 -11.68
C GLY A 197 -7.82 14.09 -12.13
N GLU A 198 -8.48 15.26 -12.28
CA GLU A 198 -7.81 16.54 -12.58
C GLU A 198 -7.07 17.15 -11.38
N GLY A 199 -7.14 16.54 -10.19
CA GLY A 199 -6.45 17.04 -9.02
C GLY A 199 -4.94 16.86 -9.16
N GLU A 200 -4.21 17.95 -8.94
CA GLU A 200 -2.74 17.98 -8.98
C GLU A 200 -2.16 17.13 -7.83
N VAL A 201 -1.11 16.36 -8.13
CA VAL A 201 -0.28 15.73 -7.10
C VAL A 201 0.88 16.65 -6.79
N LYS A 202 1.05 16.98 -5.52
CA LYS A 202 2.08 17.87 -5.01
C LYS A 202 3.06 17.10 -4.13
N VAL A 203 4.34 17.26 -4.37
CA VAL A 203 5.41 16.64 -3.60
C VAL A 203 6.33 17.73 -3.07
N TYR A 204 6.51 17.78 -1.75
CA TYR A 204 7.37 18.73 -1.05
C TYR A 204 8.59 17.98 -0.52
N LEU A 205 9.80 18.42 -0.89
CA LEU A 205 11.07 17.80 -0.51
C LEU A 205 11.97 18.82 0.18
N ASP A 206 12.84 18.31 1.03
CA ASP A 206 14.01 19.02 1.57
C ASP A 206 13.71 20.42 2.18
N GLY A 207 12.54 20.55 2.81
CA GLY A 207 12.13 21.77 3.51
C GLY A 207 11.26 22.73 2.71
N ASP A 208 10.93 22.41 1.47
CA ASP A 208 9.95 23.18 0.72
C ASP A 208 8.58 23.15 1.41
N THR A 209 7.95 24.31 1.58
CA THR A 209 6.67 24.46 2.29
C THR A 209 5.66 25.28 1.52
N ASP A 210 6.05 26.38 0.93
CA ASP A 210 5.15 27.34 0.27
C ASP A 210 4.75 26.86 -1.13
N TYR A 211 5.69 26.25 -1.82
CA TYR A 211 5.49 25.66 -3.14
C TYR A 211 5.99 24.23 -3.17
N PRO A 212 5.29 23.32 -3.88
CA PRO A 212 5.77 21.96 -4.01
C PRO A 212 7.05 21.90 -4.84
N THR A 213 7.97 21.03 -4.48
CA THR A 213 9.16 20.71 -5.27
C THR A 213 8.78 20.12 -6.62
N LEU A 214 7.75 19.27 -6.64
CA LEU A 214 7.17 18.68 -7.84
C LEU A 214 5.65 18.85 -7.81
N SER A 215 5.08 19.22 -8.95
CA SER A 215 3.64 19.32 -9.14
C SER A 215 3.26 18.71 -10.48
N GLY A 216 2.26 17.83 -10.48
CA GLY A 216 1.64 17.30 -11.68
C GLY A 216 0.47 18.14 -12.14
N THR A 217 -0.18 17.74 -13.22
CA THR A 217 -1.37 18.40 -13.76
C THR A 217 -2.64 17.59 -13.51
N GLY A 218 -2.50 16.33 -13.15
CA GLY A 218 -3.60 15.43 -12.85
C GLY A 218 -3.14 14.17 -12.13
N THR A 219 -4.07 13.30 -11.85
CA THR A 219 -3.76 11.99 -11.21
C THR A 219 -3.13 11.04 -12.21
N GLU A 220 -3.52 11.11 -13.48
CA GLU A 220 -3.03 10.24 -14.53
C GLU A 220 -1.55 10.46 -14.85
N ASP A 221 -1.08 11.70 -14.90
CA ASP A 221 0.33 11.99 -15.20
C ASP A 221 1.24 11.60 -14.01
N TYR A 222 0.77 11.75 -12.78
CA TYR A 222 1.47 11.24 -11.60
C TYR A 222 1.66 9.72 -11.65
N ILE A 223 0.66 8.98 -12.11
CA ILE A 223 0.71 7.52 -12.22
C ILE A 223 1.49 7.10 -13.47
N GLY A 224 1.50 7.93 -14.52
CA GLY A 224 2.19 7.67 -15.78
C GLY A 224 1.24 7.20 -16.89
N THR A 225 -0.05 7.54 -16.81
CA THR A 225 -1.01 7.37 -17.90
C THR A 225 -1.36 8.73 -18.54
N GLY A 226 -2.20 8.74 -19.54
CA GLY A 226 -2.66 9.97 -20.22
C GLY A 226 -4.13 9.89 -20.57
N TRP A 227 -4.83 11.03 -20.45
CA TRP A 227 -6.24 11.17 -20.81
C TRP A 227 -7.21 10.28 -20.00
N GLY A 228 -6.81 9.89 -18.80
CA GLY A 228 -7.58 9.06 -17.88
C GLY A 228 -6.88 7.75 -17.51
N GLN A 229 -7.64 6.85 -16.90
CA GLN A 229 -7.17 5.56 -16.41
C GLN A 229 -7.94 4.42 -17.06
N GLY A 230 -7.24 3.32 -17.36
CA GLY A 230 -7.82 2.04 -17.75
C GLY A 230 -7.27 0.94 -16.84
N GLN A 231 -7.74 -0.28 -17.02
CA GLN A 231 -7.22 -1.44 -16.28
C GLN A 231 -5.93 -1.96 -16.92
N TYR A 232 -4.86 -1.98 -16.15
CA TYR A 232 -3.56 -2.52 -16.56
C TYR A 232 -2.71 -2.86 -15.33
N ALA A 233 -1.68 -3.67 -15.53
CA ALA A 233 -0.63 -3.91 -14.56
C ALA A 233 0.73 -3.77 -15.23
N HIS A 234 1.64 -3.08 -14.58
CA HIS A 234 3.01 -2.87 -15.01
C HIS A 234 3.93 -2.95 -13.80
N LEU A 235 5.24 -3.11 -14.04
CA LEU A 235 6.22 -3.32 -12.98
C LEU A 235 6.25 -2.16 -11.96
N TYR A 236 6.14 -0.92 -12.42
CA TYR A 236 6.26 0.28 -11.60
C TYR A 236 4.94 1.03 -11.38
N GLN A 237 3.92 0.72 -12.12
CA GLN A 237 2.61 1.37 -12.03
C GLN A 237 1.50 0.42 -12.49
N GLY A 238 0.29 0.68 -12.07
CA GLY A 238 -0.85 -0.10 -12.50
C GLY A 238 -2.17 0.47 -12.00
N CYS A 239 -3.24 0.14 -12.69
CA CYS A 239 -4.61 0.36 -12.28
C CYS A 239 -5.34 -0.97 -12.38
N HIS A 240 -5.40 -1.72 -11.30
CA HIS A 240 -5.92 -3.08 -11.32
C HIS A 240 -7.42 -3.18 -11.06
N ILE A 241 -8.05 -2.09 -10.64
CA ILE A 241 -9.51 -1.95 -10.61
C ILE A 241 -9.85 -0.64 -11.33
N ALA A 242 -10.51 -0.74 -12.47
CA ALA A 242 -10.99 0.42 -13.24
C ALA A 242 -12.42 0.13 -13.70
N ASP A 243 -13.36 0.45 -12.88
CA ASP A 243 -14.77 0.53 -13.26
C ASP A 243 -15.23 2.00 -13.21
N HIS A 244 -16.43 2.28 -13.68
CA HIS A 244 -16.93 3.66 -13.76
C HIS A 244 -17.00 4.44 -12.44
N GLN A 245 -16.66 3.80 -11.31
CA GLN A 245 -16.79 4.38 -9.98
C GLN A 245 -15.61 4.14 -9.07
N GLN A 246 -14.84 3.11 -9.32
CA GLN A 246 -13.77 2.67 -8.43
C GLN A 246 -12.49 2.49 -9.23
N MET A 247 -11.42 3.07 -8.74
CA MET A 247 -10.09 2.87 -9.28
C MET A 247 -9.13 2.54 -8.16
N GLN A 248 -8.34 1.50 -8.36
CA GLN A 248 -7.23 1.13 -7.51
C GLN A 248 -5.97 1.11 -8.35
N TYR A 249 -5.01 1.93 -7.99
CA TYR A 249 -3.75 2.00 -8.69
C TYR A 249 -2.57 2.04 -7.72
N SER A 250 -1.44 1.57 -8.22
CA SER A 250 -0.16 1.59 -7.54
C SER A 250 0.81 2.42 -8.36
N TYR A 251 1.60 3.22 -7.70
CA TYR A 251 2.70 3.96 -8.29
C TYR A 251 3.97 3.67 -7.51
N LEU A 252 5.01 3.29 -8.22
CA LEU A 252 6.37 3.15 -7.71
C LEU A 252 7.25 4.08 -8.54
N PRO A 253 8.04 4.97 -7.94
CA PRO A 253 9.00 5.77 -8.70
C PRO A 253 9.93 4.87 -9.52
N ALA A 254 10.08 5.14 -10.80
CA ALA A 254 10.86 4.31 -11.70
C ALA A 254 12.36 4.26 -11.35
N ASP A 255 12.88 5.27 -10.68
CA ASP A 255 14.24 5.29 -10.16
C ASP A 255 14.26 5.64 -8.67
N PRO A 256 14.49 4.66 -7.80
CA PRO A 256 14.62 4.91 -6.36
C PRO A 256 15.82 5.81 -6.00
N ARG A 257 16.72 6.09 -6.93
CA ARG A 257 17.84 7.04 -6.75
C ARG A 257 17.46 8.48 -7.07
N THR A 258 16.26 8.71 -7.60
CA THR A 258 15.80 10.04 -8.01
C THR A 258 15.58 10.98 -6.82
N PHE A 259 15.56 10.45 -5.60
CA PHE A 259 15.36 11.22 -4.37
C PHE A 259 16.44 10.92 -3.33
N PRO A 260 17.73 11.27 -3.60
CA PRO A 260 18.76 11.20 -2.57
C PRO A 260 18.66 12.47 -1.71
N GLY A 261 18.06 12.39 -0.56
CA GLY A 261 17.95 13.53 0.35
C GLY A 261 16.97 13.27 1.49
N ASN A 262 16.82 14.23 2.37
CA ASN A 262 15.79 14.23 3.41
C ASN A 262 14.42 14.36 2.71
N ILE A 263 13.62 13.31 2.75
CA ILE A 263 12.32 13.31 2.10
C ILE A 263 11.30 13.92 3.08
N TYR A 264 10.94 15.16 2.83
CA TYR A 264 9.72 15.76 3.41
C TYR A 264 8.58 15.53 2.41
N HIS A 265 7.76 14.51 2.63
CA HIS A 265 6.67 14.23 1.71
C HIS A 265 5.34 14.71 2.27
N ARG A 266 4.70 15.61 1.56
CA ARG A 266 3.25 15.77 1.54
C ARG A 266 2.76 15.54 0.11
N PRO A 267 2.60 14.33 -0.39
CA PRO A 267 1.79 14.17 -1.58
C PRO A 267 0.36 14.50 -1.22
N SER A 268 -0.24 15.44 -1.91
CA SER A 268 -1.62 15.84 -1.70
C SER A 268 -2.39 15.72 -3.00
N LEU A 269 -3.55 15.08 -2.95
CA LEU A 269 -4.52 15.12 -4.05
C LEU A 269 -5.46 16.27 -3.80
N GLN A 270 -5.37 17.31 -4.63
CA GLN A 270 -6.35 18.39 -4.58
C GLN A 270 -7.67 17.91 -5.17
N THR A 271 -8.72 17.91 -4.36
CA THR A 271 -10.07 17.78 -4.88
C THR A 271 -10.51 19.16 -5.42
N TRP A 272 -10.55 19.30 -6.71
CA TRP A 272 -10.95 20.55 -7.36
C TRP A 272 -12.41 20.92 -7.04
N PRO A 273 -12.69 22.11 -6.46
CA PRO A 273 -14.06 22.51 -6.19
C PRO A 273 -14.69 23.05 -7.45
N GLY A 274 -15.62 22.30 -8.04
CA GLY A 274 -16.53 22.83 -9.06
C GLY A 274 -15.86 23.49 -10.25
N GLY A 275 -14.65 23.12 -10.58
CA GLY A 275 -14.02 23.48 -11.83
C GLY A 275 -14.95 23.03 -12.94
N LYS A 276 -15.29 23.90 -13.87
CA LYS A 276 -16.00 23.53 -15.10
C LYS A 276 -15.24 22.37 -15.68
N GLY A 277 -15.74 21.14 -15.45
CA GLY A 277 -15.13 19.93 -15.96
C GLY A 277 -14.81 20.18 -17.43
N TRP A 278 -13.63 19.79 -17.84
CA TRP A 278 -13.25 19.89 -19.23
C TRP A 278 -14.33 19.19 -20.02
N ASP A 279 -15.11 19.99 -20.76
CA ASP A 279 -16.20 19.47 -21.57
C ASP A 279 -15.57 18.67 -22.72
N SER A 280 -15.42 17.37 -22.52
CA SER A 280 -14.89 16.45 -23.51
C SER A 280 -15.82 16.24 -24.72
N ARG A 281 -16.92 17.00 -24.78
CA ARG A 281 -17.75 16.97 -25.97
C ARG A 281 -16.95 17.51 -27.15
N PRO A 282 -16.92 16.82 -28.31
CA PRO A 282 -16.32 17.35 -29.52
C PRO A 282 -16.97 18.73 -29.84
N LYS A 283 -16.17 19.78 -29.82
CA LYS A 283 -16.64 21.07 -30.34
C LYS A 283 -17.04 20.86 -31.78
N GLU A 284 -18.32 20.94 -32.06
CA GLU A 284 -18.78 20.93 -33.43
C GLU A 284 -18.00 22.00 -34.21
N ARG A 285 -17.21 21.56 -35.18
CA ARG A 285 -16.57 22.48 -36.13
C ARG A 285 -17.68 23.15 -36.90
N LYS A 286 -17.96 24.40 -36.57
CA LYS A 286 -18.75 25.25 -37.46
C LYS A 286 -18.05 25.29 -38.82
N LYS A 287 -18.62 24.59 -39.81
CA LYS A 287 -18.22 24.76 -41.21
C LYS A 287 -18.55 26.21 -41.59
N ARG A 288 -17.54 26.97 -41.93
CA ARG A 288 -17.69 28.19 -42.70
C ARG A 288 -17.73 27.80 -44.18
#